data_f5b1b4cf87235a8e21ff7dafe129c428
#
_entry.id   f5b1b4cf87235a8e21ff7dafe129c428
#
_cell.length_a   1.000
_cell.length_b   1.000
_cell.length_c   1.000
_cell.angle_alpha   90.00
_cell.angle_beta   90.00
_cell.angle_gamma   90.00
#
_symmetry.space_group_name_H-M   'P 1'
#
loop_
_entity.id
_entity.type
_entity.pdbx_description
1 polymer ?
#
loop_
_entity_poly.entity_id
_entity_poly.type
_entity_poly.pdbx_seq_one_letter_code
_entity_poly.pdbx_strand_id
1 'polypeptide(L)'
;MKRTVVVPDLQVPYHDEVAVKNVASFIKAFRPDSVVTLGDEIDLPQISRWTENTPGWYEQTLAADRDEAVEVLWSLVEHSKEAHMIRSNHTDRLYNVTMKKIPAFLALPELRFEKFMKLDELGITYHKKPYAIARGIVAVHGDEQSVKPTPGLTALEAARRHGISVICGHTHRAGQSAFTEASGGRIGRILRGWEAGHLMDVRQAHYTKGTMNWQQAFIIIEEIGTNVQVTLINLEKDGTFVVSGKRYGRAR
;
A
#
# COMPACT_ATOMS: atom_id res chain seq x y z
N MET A 1 2.66 -21.91 10.60
CA MET A 1 1.74 -20.85 10.14
C MET A 1 2.59 -19.62 9.83
N LYS A 2 2.51 -19.07 8.62
CA LYS A 2 3.14 -17.78 8.25
C LYS A 2 2.06 -16.72 8.25
N ARG A 3 2.35 -15.54 8.84
CA ARG A 3 1.42 -14.42 8.93
C ARG A 3 2.04 -13.18 8.29
N THR A 4 1.32 -12.56 7.38
CA THR A 4 1.75 -11.32 6.72
C THR A 4 0.70 -10.25 6.95
N VAL A 5 1.12 -9.04 7.33
CA VAL A 5 0.28 -7.84 7.33
C VAL A 5 0.62 -7.02 6.11
N VAL A 6 -0.41 -6.64 5.35
CA VAL A 6 -0.28 -5.83 4.13
C VAL A 6 -0.84 -4.46 4.40
N VAL A 7 0.00 -3.45 4.30
CA VAL A 7 -0.33 -2.04 4.56
C VAL A 7 -0.44 -1.31 3.22
N PRO A 8 -1.59 -0.73 2.88
CA PRO A 8 -1.76 0.04 1.66
C PRO A 8 -1.31 1.50 1.84
N ASP A 9 -1.45 2.26 0.83
CA ASP A 9 -1.23 3.69 0.59
C ASP A 9 -1.32 4.55 1.86
N LEU A 10 -0.17 4.99 2.37
CA LEU A 10 -0.05 5.87 3.53
C LEU A 10 -0.17 7.34 3.14
N GLN A 11 0.46 7.71 2.02
CA GLN A 11 0.48 9.07 1.46
C GLN A 11 1.06 10.12 2.44
N VAL A 12 2.15 9.79 3.18
CA VAL A 12 2.80 10.76 4.07
C VAL A 12 3.18 12.02 3.27
N PRO A 13 2.85 13.23 3.75
CA PRO A 13 2.41 13.60 5.08
C PRO A 13 0.88 13.55 5.31
N TYR A 14 0.09 13.09 4.35
CA TYR A 14 -1.37 13.10 4.40
C TYR A 14 -1.95 11.82 5.04
N HIS A 15 -1.15 11.04 5.74
CA HIS A 15 -1.61 9.84 6.42
C HIS A 15 -2.51 10.15 7.62
N ASP A 16 -3.40 9.22 7.94
CA ASP A 16 -4.21 9.29 9.15
C ASP A 16 -3.40 8.77 10.35
N GLU A 17 -2.87 9.69 11.15
CA GLU A 17 -2.01 9.36 12.30
C GLU A 17 -2.66 8.35 13.25
N VAL A 18 -3.99 8.48 13.52
CA VAL A 18 -4.69 7.58 14.45
C VAL A 18 -4.80 6.19 13.85
N ALA A 19 -5.19 6.09 12.58
CA ALA A 19 -5.27 4.83 11.85
C ALA A 19 -3.91 4.12 11.80
N VAL A 20 -2.86 4.85 11.42
CA VAL A 20 -1.49 4.32 11.34
C VAL A 20 -0.98 3.86 12.71
N LYS A 21 -1.12 4.67 13.76
CA LYS A 21 -0.74 4.31 15.15
C LYS A 21 -1.48 3.07 15.65
N ASN A 22 -2.77 2.93 15.30
CA ASN A 22 -3.57 1.76 15.67
C ASN A 22 -3.12 0.50 14.91
N VAL A 23 -2.83 0.61 13.62
CA VAL A 23 -2.28 -0.52 12.82
C VAL A 23 -0.88 -0.91 13.32
N ALA A 24 0.01 0.05 13.60
CA ALA A 24 1.33 -0.22 14.17
C ALA A 24 1.22 -0.94 15.54
N SER A 25 0.33 -0.47 16.42
CA SER A 25 0.06 -1.11 17.71
C SER A 25 -0.48 -2.55 17.54
N PHE A 26 -1.32 -2.78 16.53
CA PHE A 26 -1.77 -4.11 16.18
C PHE A 26 -0.60 -5.00 15.70
N ILE A 27 0.24 -4.52 14.78
CA ILE A 27 1.42 -5.25 14.28
C ILE A 27 2.34 -5.63 15.43
N LYS A 28 2.58 -4.72 16.38
CA LYS A 28 3.36 -4.97 17.60
C LYS A 28 2.78 -6.11 18.43
N ALA A 29 1.47 -6.16 18.60
CA ALA A 29 0.79 -7.22 19.35
C ALA A 29 0.69 -8.53 18.58
N PHE A 30 0.44 -8.45 17.26
CA PHE A 30 0.21 -9.58 16.37
C PHE A 30 1.51 -10.31 16.00
N ARG A 31 2.64 -9.58 15.94
CA ARG A 31 3.97 -10.12 15.60
C ARG A 31 3.94 -10.95 14.32
N PRO A 32 3.63 -10.35 13.17
CA PRO A 32 3.63 -11.06 11.89
C PRO A 32 5.03 -11.52 11.52
N ASP A 33 5.13 -12.54 10.66
CA ASP A 33 6.40 -12.94 10.07
C ASP A 33 6.87 -11.88 9.05
N SER A 34 5.93 -11.25 8.34
CA SER A 34 6.25 -10.27 7.31
C SER A 34 5.28 -9.07 7.35
N VAL A 35 5.80 -7.87 7.08
CA VAL A 35 4.99 -6.69 6.72
C VAL A 35 5.31 -6.32 5.28
N VAL A 36 4.26 -6.07 4.48
CA VAL A 36 4.39 -5.67 3.08
C VAL A 36 3.63 -4.37 2.87
N THR A 37 4.31 -3.31 2.42
CA THR A 37 3.65 -2.08 1.99
C THR A 37 3.43 -2.11 0.48
N LEU A 38 2.28 -1.61 0.01
CA LEU A 38 1.86 -1.72 -1.38
C LEU A 38 2.25 -0.53 -2.26
N GLY A 39 3.14 0.33 -1.78
CA GLY A 39 3.49 1.57 -2.46
C GLY A 39 2.70 2.78 -1.95
N ASP A 40 3.03 3.95 -2.46
CA ASP A 40 2.46 5.23 -2.06
C ASP A 40 2.59 5.52 -0.55
N GLU A 41 3.74 5.14 0.02
CA GLU A 41 4.08 5.44 1.41
C GLU A 41 4.30 6.94 1.63
N ILE A 42 4.81 7.63 0.61
CA ILE A 42 5.06 9.07 0.59
C ILE A 42 4.41 9.71 -0.63
N ASP A 43 3.75 10.86 -0.44
CA ASP A 43 3.06 11.55 -1.54
C ASP A 43 4.00 12.40 -2.42
N LEU A 44 5.05 12.99 -1.84
CA LEU A 44 6.01 13.87 -2.53
C LEU A 44 5.31 15.08 -3.20
N PRO A 45 4.54 15.89 -2.47
CA PRO A 45 3.80 17.01 -3.04
C PRO A 45 4.71 18.07 -3.70
N GLN A 46 5.92 18.29 -3.17
CA GLN A 46 6.89 19.28 -3.66
C GLN A 46 7.36 19.01 -5.11
N ILE A 47 7.18 17.79 -5.58
CA ILE A 47 7.55 17.38 -6.94
C ILE A 47 6.39 16.78 -7.72
N SER A 48 5.15 16.96 -7.22
CA SER A 48 3.93 16.53 -7.88
C SER A 48 3.44 17.59 -8.88
N ARG A 49 3.04 17.17 -10.08
CA ARG A 49 2.38 18.04 -11.05
C ARG A 49 1.01 18.56 -10.57
N TRP A 50 0.40 17.88 -9.60
CA TRP A 50 -0.92 18.22 -9.10
C TRP A 50 -0.90 19.33 -8.06
N THR A 51 0.23 19.52 -7.38
CA THR A 51 0.45 20.56 -6.38
C THR A 51 1.24 21.74 -6.93
N GLU A 52 1.73 21.66 -8.19
CA GLU A 52 2.49 22.71 -8.85
C GLU A 52 1.73 24.05 -8.79
N ASN A 53 2.38 25.12 -8.26
CA ASN A 53 1.80 26.43 -8.03
C ASN A 53 0.60 26.49 -7.05
N THR A 54 0.45 25.50 -6.18
CA THR A 54 -0.51 25.53 -5.07
C THR A 54 0.22 25.69 -3.73
N PRO A 55 -0.47 26.11 -2.64
CA PRO A 55 0.14 26.16 -1.31
C PRO A 55 0.81 24.83 -0.90
N GLY A 56 0.21 23.69 -1.19
CA GLY A 56 0.74 22.36 -0.85
C GLY A 56 2.12 22.07 -1.46
N TRP A 57 2.56 22.82 -2.48
CA TRP A 57 3.91 22.70 -3.02
C TRP A 57 4.97 23.29 -2.09
N TYR A 58 4.59 24.18 -1.18
CA TYR A 58 5.49 24.98 -0.32
C TYR A 58 5.30 24.71 1.17
N GLU A 59 4.34 23.89 1.55
CA GLU A 59 3.95 23.69 2.96
C GLU A 59 5.05 23.05 3.79
N GLN A 60 5.77 22.07 3.19
CA GLN A 60 6.88 21.39 3.84
C GLN A 60 8.05 21.17 2.87
N THR A 61 9.19 20.76 3.42
CA THR A 61 10.34 20.37 2.61
C THR A 61 10.28 18.88 2.28
N LEU A 62 10.84 18.52 1.12
CA LEU A 62 11.00 17.12 0.71
C LEU A 62 11.74 16.27 1.77
N ALA A 63 12.69 16.90 2.49
CA ALA A 63 13.41 16.22 3.55
C ALA A 63 12.56 15.94 4.79
N ALA A 64 11.68 16.89 5.17
CA ALA A 64 10.78 16.71 6.31
C ALA A 64 9.78 15.59 6.04
N ASP A 65 9.12 15.59 4.87
CA ASP A 65 8.17 14.55 4.48
C ASP A 65 8.84 13.17 4.42
N ARG A 66 10.08 13.11 3.89
CA ARG A 66 10.86 11.88 3.90
C ARG A 66 11.14 11.37 5.32
N ASP A 67 11.61 12.24 6.21
CA ASP A 67 11.98 11.84 7.57
C ASP A 67 10.74 11.37 8.34
N GLU A 68 9.60 12.03 8.18
CA GLU A 68 8.31 11.60 8.71
C GLU A 68 7.88 10.23 8.13
N ALA A 69 8.01 10.03 6.81
CA ALA A 69 7.68 8.76 6.17
C ALA A 69 8.58 7.61 6.67
N VAL A 70 9.86 7.89 6.91
CA VAL A 70 10.81 6.92 7.49
C VAL A 70 10.39 6.53 8.92
N GLU A 71 9.98 7.48 9.76
CA GLU A 71 9.49 7.21 11.12
C GLU A 71 8.20 6.38 11.10
N VAL A 72 7.27 6.74 10.24
CA VAL A 72 6.00 6.00 10.05
C VAL A 72 6.30 4.56 9.61
N LEU A 73 7.14 4.38 8.60
CA LEU A 73 7.53 3.04 8.11
C LEU A 73 8.21 2.22 9.21
N TRP A 74 9.14 2.82 9.96
CA TRP A 74 9.79 2.13 11.07
C TRP A 74 8.76 1.59 12.06
N SER A 75 7.80 2.40 12.47
CA SER A 75 6.75 2.00 13.42
C SER A 75 5.92 0.80 12.95
N LEU A 76 5.78 0.62 11.64
CA LEU A 76 5.03 -0.47 11.02
C LEU A 76 5.86 -1.76 10.88
N VAL A 77 7.18 -1.63 10.65
CA VAL A 77 8.01 -2.80 10.29
C VAL A 77 8.85 -3.34 11.45
N GLU A 78 9.20 -2.53 12.46
CA GLU A 78 10.14 -2.89 13.56
C GLU A 78 9.75 -4.16 14.35
N HIS A 79 8.50 -4.59 14.27
CA HIS A 79 7.97 -5.75 14.98
C HIS A 79 7.69 -6.96 14.08
N SER A 80 8.16 -6.96 12.83
CA SER A 80 8.13 -8.09 11.90
C SER A 80 9.52 -8.71 11.72
N LYS A 81 9.59 -9.92 11.16
CA LYS A 81 10.88 -10.57 10.83
C LYS A 81 11.40 -10.13 9.47
N GLU A 82 10.50 -9.87 8.54
CA GLU A 82 10.76 -9.44 7.18
C GLU A 82 9.90 -8.24 6.83
N ALA A 83 10.44 -7.30 6.07
CA ALA A 83 9.72 -6.13 5.58
C ALA A 83 9.95 -5.95 4.07
N HIS A 84 8.86 -5.70 3.35
CA HIS A 84 8.89 -5.54 1.90
C HIS A 84 8.07 -4.30 1.50
N MET A 85 8.54 -3.61 0.47
CA MET A 85 7.87 -2.46 -0.14
C MET A 85 7.70 -2.69 -1.63
N ILE A 86 6.53 -2.41 -2.16
CA ILE A 86 6.23 -2.51 -3.58
C ILE A 86 6.42 -1.15 -4.25
N ARG A 87 7.01 -1.14 -5.43
CA ARG A 87 7.12 0.04 -6.28
C ARG A 87 5.74 0.63 -6.59
N SER A 88 5.63 1.97 -6.63
CA SER A 88 4.40 2.69 -6.99
C SER A 88 4.68 3.84 -7.95
N ASN A 89 3.62 4.47 -8.46
CA ASN A 89 3.74 5.68 -9.27
C ASN A 89 4.31 6.86 -8.46
N HIS A 90 4.09 6.93 -7.14
CA HIS A 90 4.70 7.94 -6.28
C HIS A 90 6.19 7.65 -6.02
N THR A 91 6.58 6.39 -5.82
CA THR A 91 8.00 6.05 -5.69
C THR A 91 8.80 6.40 -6.95
N ASP A 92 8.17 6.29 -8.13
CA ASP A 92 8.79 6.67 -9.41
C ASP A 92 8.82 8.19 -9.63
N ARG A 93 8.06 8.97 -8.85
CA ARG A 93 7.93 10.43 -9.04
C ARG A 93 9.30 11.13 -8.94
N LEU A 94 10.09 10.75 -7.92
CA LEU A 94 11.43 11.31 -7.72
C LEU A 94 12.33 11.08 -8.95
N TYR A 95 12.38 9.86 -9.46
CA TYR A 95 13.13 9.52 -10.67
C TYR A 95 12.61 10.28 -11.89
N ASN A 96 11.30 10.27 -12.12
CA ASN A 96 10.68 10.86 -13.30
C ASN A 96 10.87 12.38 -13.36
N VAL A 97 10.78 13.07 -12.22
CA VAL A 97 11.00 14.53 -12.16
C VAL A 97 12.48 14.85 -12.35
N THR A 98 13.39 14.11 -11.70
CA THR A 98 14.84 14.28 -11.87
C THR A 98 15.24 14.07 -13.33
N MET A 99 14.76 13.02 -13.98
CA MET A 99 15.03 12.73 -15.39
C MET A 99 14.56 13.86 -16.32
N LYS A 100 13.40 14.45 -16.04
CA LYS A 100 12.82 15.49 -16.90
C LYS A 100 13.41 16.87 -16.65
N LYS A 101 13.70 17.22 -15.42
CA LYS A 101 14.08 18.59 -15.02
C LYS A 101 15.59 18.76 -14.84
N ILE A 102 16.28 17.74 -14.30
CA ILE A 102 17.68 17.81 -13.92
C ILE A 102 18.36 16.45 -14.16
N PRO A 103 18.45 15.96 -15.41
CA PRO A 103 18.91 14.60 -15.72
C PRO A 103 20.32 14.30 -15.22
N ALA A 104 21.20 15.30 -15.10
CA ALA A 104 22.54 15.15 -14.55
C ALA A 104 22.55 14.60 -13.11
N PHE A 105 21.47 14.82 -12.34
CA PHE A 105 21.36 14.36 -10.96
C PHE A 105 21.02 12.86 -10.85
N LEU A 106 20.63 12.20 -11.95
CA LEU A 106 20.40 10.75 -11.95
C LEU A 106 21.67 9.94 -11.65
N ALA A 107 22.86 10.55 -11.81
CA ALA A 107 24.12 9.93 -11.45
C ALA A 107 24.34 9.85 -9.92
N LEU A 108 23.57 10.63 -9.12
CA LEU A 108 23.71 10.67 -7.67
C LEU A 108 22.95 9.49 -7.03
N PRO A 109 23.65 8.56 -6.35
CA PRO A 109 23.01 7.41 -5.71
C PRO A 109 21.96 7.80 -4.67
N GLU A 110 22.13 8.95 -4.02
CA GLU A 110 21.28 9.49 -2.96
C GLU A 110 19.86 9.81 -3.46
N LEU A 111 19.69 10.03 -4.77
CA LEU A 111 18.40 10.27 -5.40
C LEU A 111 17.71 8.98 -5.87
N ARG A 112 18.31 7.81 -5.68
CA ARG A 112 17.59 6.55 -5.82
C ARG A 112 16.59 6.44 -4.69
N PHE A 113 15.35 6.06 -5.01
CA PHE A 113 14.27 6.01 -4.04
C PHE A 113 14.62 5.19 -2.79
N GLU A 114 15.29 4.05 -2.98
CA GLU A 114 15.74 3.18 -1.89
C GLU A 114 16.69 3.89 -0.90
N LYS A 115 17.59 4.71 -1.44
CA LYS A 115 18.52 5.50 -0.60
C LYS A 115 17.84 6.72 0.00
N PHE A 116 17.02 7.41 -0.79
CA PHE A 116 16.23 8.55 -0.33
C PHE A 116 15.37 8.17 0.88
N MET A 117 14.68 7.02 0.83
CA MET A 117 13.82 6.50 1.90
C MET A 117 14.56 5.69 2.96
N LYS A 118 15.89 5.60 2.90
CA LYS A 118 16.71 4.84 3.87
C LYS A 118 16.24 3.39 4.05
N LEU A 119 15.78 2.72 2.98
CA LEU A 119 15.16 1.40 3.07
C LEU A 119 16.12 0.33 3.60
N ASP A 120 17.42 0.43 3.30
CA ASP A 120 18.45 -0.47 3.83
C ASP A 120 18.55 -0.35 5.37
N GLU A 121 18.47 0.87 5.92
CA GLU A 121 18.52 1.14 7.36
C GLU A 121 17.26 0.60 8.08
N LEU A 122 16.11 0.63 7.39
CA LEU A 122 14.86 0.08 7.87
C LEU A 122 14.76 -1.46 7.71
N GLY A 123 15.70 -2.09 7.02
CA GLY A 123 15.66 -3.53 6.69
C GLY A 123 14.53 -3.88 5.70
N ILE A 124 14.10 -2.92 4.87
CA ILE A 124 13.02 -3.09 3.91
C ILE A 124 13.58 -3.50 2.54
N THR A 125 13.10 -4.63 2.01
CA THR A 125 13.39 -5.08 0.64
C THR A 125 12.44 -4.42 -0.35
N TYR A 126 12.96 -3.65 -1.30
CA TYR A 126 12.18 -2.96 -2.33
C TYR A 126 11.99 -3.79 -3.58
N HIS A 127 10.73 -3.94 -4.01
CA HIS A 127 10.33 -4.73 -5.18
C HIS A 127 9.85 -3.86 -6.33
N LYS A 128 10.62 -3.79 -7.42
CA LYS A 128 10.26 -3.09 -8.67
C LYS A 128 9.37 -3.92 -9.61
N LYS A 129 9.17 -5.20 -9.29
CA LYS A 129 8.35 -6.15 -10.04
C LYS A 129 7.27 -6.75 -9.13
N PRO A 130 6.22 -7.35 -9.68
CA PRO A 130 5.23 -8.07 -8.88
C PRO A 130 5.89 -9.02 -7.88
N TYR A 131 5.50 -8.92 -6.62
CA TYR A 131 6.08 -9.69 -5.52
C TYR A 131 5.19 -10.89 -5.17
N ALA A 132 5.76 -12.10 -5.15
CA ALA A 132 5.05 -13.29 -4.72
C ALA A 132 4.85 -13.25 -3.18
N ILE A 133 3.72 -12.67 -2.75
CA ILE A 133 3.46 -12.39 -1.34
C ILE A 133 2.99 -13.62 -0.56
N ALA A 134 2.28 -14.53 -1.23
CA ALA A 134 1.80 -15.78 -0.66
C ALA A 134 1.64 -16.80 -1.78
N ARG A 135 1.42 -18.07 -1.44
CA ARG A 135 1.19 -19.13 -2.42
C ARG A 135 0.00 -18.78 -3.34
N GLY A 136 0.27 -18.65 -4.64
CA GLY A 136 -0.76 -18.34 -5.65
C GLY A 136 -1.25 -16.90 -5.66
N ILE A 137 -0.52 -15.98 -4.98
CA ILE A 137 -0.89 -14.57 -4.88
C ILE A 137 0.34 -13.70 -5.11
N VAL A 138 0.19 -12.65 -5.92
CA VAL A 138 1.19 -11.60 -6.10
C VAL A 138 0.67 -10.27 -5.56
N ALA A 139 1.57 -9.46 -5.03
CA ALA A 139 1.33 -8.08 -4.67
C ALA A 139 1.87 -7.16 -5.77
N VAL A 140 1.08 -6.16 -6.13
CA VAL A 140 1.44 -5.06 -7.04
C VAL A 140 0.92 -3.76 -6.44
N HIS A 141 1.38 -2.61 -6.93
CA HIS A 141 0.75 -1.35 -6.52
C HIS A 141 -0.64 -1.19 -7.14
N GLY A 142 -0.78 -1.41 -8.43
CA GLY A 142 -2.07 -1.34 -9.15
C GLY A 142 -2.19 -0.18 -10.13
N ASP A 143 -1.17 0.69 -10.23
CA ASP A 143 -1.11 1.84 -11.14
C ASP A 143 -1.02 1.44 -12.63
N GLU A 144 -0.68 0.20 -12.93
CA GLU A 144 -0.69 -0.35 -14.28
C GLU A 144 -2.10 -0.69 -14.80
N GLN A 145 -3.12 -0.58 -13.96
CA GLN A 145 -4.52 -0.89 -14.30
C GLN A 145 -5.37 0.38 -14.36
N SER A 146 -6.39 0.36 -15.22
CA SER A 146 -7.44 1.37 -15.16
C SER A 146 -8.34 1.12 -13.96
N VAL A 147 -8.47 2.09 -13.07
CA VAL A 147 -9.27 1.99 -11.86
C VAL A 147 -10.74 1.74 -12.20
N LYS A 148 -11.32 0.66 -11.67
CA LYS A 148 -12.73 0.30 -11.86
C LYS A 148 -13.61 0.92 -10.77
N PRO A 149 -14.89 1.25 -11.06
CA PRO A 149 -15.75 1.92 -10.06
C PRO A 149 -16.09 1.03 -8.85
N THR A 150 -16.16 -0.29 -9.03
CA THR A 150 -16.51 -1.24 -7.97
C THR A 150 -15.23 -1.76 -7.29
N PRO A 151 -15.15 -1.71 -5.94
CA PRO A 151 -14.01 -2.25 -5.20
C PRO A 151 -13.73 -3.73 -5.50
N GLY A 152 -12.47 -4.08 -5.59
CA GLY A 152 -12.00 -5.44 -5.92
C GLY A 152 -11.91 -5.74 -7.42
N LEU A 153 -12.58 -4.96 -8.29
CA LEU A 153 -12.56 -5.22 -9.73
C LEU A 153 -11.24 -4.82 -10.40
N THR A 154 -10.57 -3.77 -9.94
CA THR A 154 -9.25 -3.39 -10.48
C THR A 154 -8.24 -4.50 -10.22
N ALA A 155 -8.20 -5.01 -8.99
CA ALA A 155 -7.35 -6.13 -8.62
C ALA A 155 -7.70 -7.43 -9.37
N LEU A 156 -9.00 -7.69 -9.63
CA LEU A 156 -9.43 -8.84 -10.40
C LEU A 156 -9.01 -8.74 -11.88
N GLU A 157 -9.09 -7.57 -12.49
CA GLU A 157 -8.58 -7.35 -13.85
C GLU A 157 -7.07 -7.57 -13.91
N ALA A 158 -6.31 -7.08 -12.90
CA ALA A 158 -4.90 -7.40 -12.76
C ALA A 158 -4.66 -8.90 -12.63
N ALA A 159 -5.44 -9.60 -11.79
CA ALA A 159 -5.32 -11.05 -11.61
C ALA A 159 -5.52 -11.83 -12.93
N ARG A 160 -6.46 -11.39 -13.76
CA ARG A 160 -6.67 -12.00 -15.09
C ARG A 160 -5.48 -11.80 -16.02
N ARG A 161 -4.85 -10.61 -16.00
CA ARG A 161 -3.65 -10.31 -16.82
C ARG A 161 -2.42 -11.04 -16.32
N HIS A 162 -2.21 -11.11 -15.02
CA HIS A 162 -1.10 -11.86 -14.41
C HIS A 162 -1.30 -13.38 -14.46
N GLY A 163 -2.54 -13.85 -14.66
CA GLY A 163 -2.87 -15.28 -14.60
C GLY A 163 -2.75 -15.90 -13.21
N ILE A 164 -2.75 -15.07 -12.15
CA ILE A 164 -2.61 -15.43 -10.73
C ILE A 164 -3.39 -14.42 -9.89
N SER A 165 -3.82 -14.78 -8.67
CA SER A 165 -4.52 -13.86 -7.79
C SER A 165 -3.66 -12.66 -7.39
N VAL A 166 -4.27 -11.48 -7.20
CA VAL A 166 -3.58 -10.21 -6.99
C VAL A 166 -4.10 -9.47 -5.76
N ILE A 167 -3.19 -8.92 -4.98
CA ILE A 167 -3.46 -7.88 -3.97
C ILE A 167 -2.87 -6.58 -4.49
N CYS A 168 -3.63 -5.47 -4.44
CA CYS A 168 -3.11 -4.15 -4.83
C CYS A 168 -3.59 -3.02 -3.91
N GLY A 169 -2.85 -1.90 -3.93
CA GLY A 169 -3.18 -0.59 -3.41
C GLY A 169 -3.73 0.35 -4.49
N HIS A 170 -3.23 1.59 -4.55
CA HIS A 170 -3.47 2.60 -5.59
C HIS A 170 -4.91 3.13 -5.69
N THR A 171 -5.89 2.25 -5.59
CA THR A 171 -7.29 2.60 -5.82
C THR A 171 -7.93 3.31 -4.63
N HIS A 172 -7.29 3.25 -3.47
CA HIS A 172 -7.80 3.68 -2.16
C HIS A 172 -9.12 2.99 -1.76
N ARG A 173 -9.51 1.93 -2.46
CA ARG A 173 -10.73 1.15 -2.20
C ARG A 173 -10.42 -0.12 -1.46
N ALA A 174 -11.33 -0.52 -0.59
CA ALA A 174 -11.25 -1.80 0.10
C ALA A 174 -12.31 -2.75 -0.45
N GLY A 175 -11.89 -3.86 -1.04
CA GLY A 175 -12.83 -4.83 -1.60
C GLY A 175 -12.17 -6.06 -2.19
N GLN A 176 -13.00 -7.09 -2.41
CA GLN A 176 -12.59 -8.35 -3.00
C GLN A 176 -13.54 -8.74 -4.13
N SER A 177 -12.98 -9.27 -5.20
CA SER A 177 -13.73 -9.88 -6.30
C SER A 177 -13.08 -11.18 -6.75
N ALA A 178 -13.85 -12.08 -7.31
CA ALA A 178 -13.36 -13.37 -7.78
C ALA A 178 -13.91 -13.72 -9.17
N PHE A 179 -13.17 -14.53 -9.90
CA PHE A 179 -13.55 -15.09 -11.19
C PHE A 179 -13.16 -16.57 -11.27
N THR A 180 -14.13 -17.41 -11.60
CA THR A 180 -13.90 -18.83 -11.82
C THR A 180 -13.75 -19.11 -13.31
N GLU A 181 -12.57 -19.62 -13.69
CA GLU A 181 -12.36 -20.17 -15.03
C GLU A 181 -12.95 -21.58 -15.07
N ALA A 182 -14.04 -21.73 -15.82
CA ALA A 182 -14.72 -23.01 -15.95
C ALA A 182 -15.17 -23.24 -17.40
N SER A 183 -15.15 -24.50 -17.84
CA SER A 183 -15.64 -24.91 -19.15
C SER A 183 -16.24 -26.30 -19.05
N GLY A 184 -17.45 -26.49 -19.62
CA GLY A 184 -18.13 -27.77 -19.67
C GLY A 184 -18.33 -28.44 -18.30
N GLY A 185 -18.61 -27.62 -17.25
CA GLY A 185 -18.77 -28.10 -15.87
C GLY A 185 -17.46 -28.43 -15.13
N ARG A 186 -16.32 -28.25 -15.78
CA ARG A 186 -15.00 -28.43 -15.15
C ARG A 186 -14.47 -27.08 -14.67
N ILE A 187 -14.14 -26.99 -13.38
CA ILE A 187 -13.49 -25.81 -12.78
C ILE A 187 -11.98 -25.95 -13.03
N GLY A 188 -11.39 -24.95 -13.70
CA GLY A 188 -9.95 -24.82 -13.87
C GLY A 188 -9.32 -24.19 -12.62
N ARG A 189 -9.37 -22.86 -12.55
CA ARG A 189 -8.85 -22.11 -11.41
C ARG A 189 -9.80 -20.99 -10.98
N ILE A 190 -9.63 -20.53 -9.75
CA ILE A 190 -10.33 -19.35 -9.23
C ILE A 190 -9.30 -18.26 -9.03
N LEU A 191 -9.44 -17.17 -9.78
CA LEU A 191 -8.66 -15.95 -9.59
C LEU A 191 -9.37 -15.03 -8.62
N ARG A 192 -8.61 -14.39 -7.73
CA ARG A 192 -9.13 -13.41 -6.78
C ARG A 192 -8.34 -12.12 -6.89
N GLY A 193 -9.03 -11.00 -6.72
CA GLY A 193 -8.43 -9.68 -6.61
C GLY A 193 -8.84 -9.04 -5.31
N TRP A 194 -7.89 -8.47 -4.57
CA TRP A 194 -8.11 -7.67 -3.36
C TRP A 194 -7.54 -6.29 -3.54
N GLU A 195 -8.36 -5.27 -3.35
CA GLU A 195 -7.96 -3.88 -3.19
C GLU A 195 -7.87 -3.60 -1.69
N ALA A 196 -6.70 -3.17 -1.21
CA ALA A 196 -6.37 -3.16 0.22
C ALA A 196 -6.84 -1.89 0.96
N GLY A 197 -7.45 -0.92 0.27
CA GLY A 197 -7.83 0.35 0.85
C GLY A 197 -6.68 1.37 0.91
N HIS A 198 -6.68 2.19 1.95
CA HIS A 198 -5.65 3.18 2.25
C HIS A 198 -5.59 3.49 3.75
N LEU A 199 -4.55 4.20 4.19
CA LEU A 199 -4.44 4.76 5.54
C LEU A 199 -4.24 6.30 5.54
N MET A 200 -4.65 6.96 4.47
CA MET A 200 -4.63 8.40 4.30
C MET A 200 -5.77 9.08 5.08
N ASP A 201 -5.55 10.29 5.55
CA ASP A 201 -6.62 11.18 6.01
C ASP A 201 -7.33 11.80 4.81
N VAL A 202 -8.52 11.32 4.50
CA VAL A 202 -9.31 11.76 3.34
C VAL A 202 -9.64 13.25 3.36
N ARG A 203 -9.61 13.90 4.54
CA ARG A 203 -9.84 15.36 4.68
C ARG A 203 -8.73 16.18 4.03
N GLN A 204 -7.55 15.58 3.85
CA GLN A 204 -6.38 16.20 3.22
C GLN A 204 -6.31 15.94 1.70
N ALA A 205 -7.23 15.16 1.14
CA ALA A 205 -7.29 14.84 -0.29
C ALA A 205 -7.88 16.00 -1.12
N HIS A 206 -7.28 17.18 -1.08
CA HIS A 206 -7.77 18.41 -1.74
C HIS A 206 -7.90 18.31 -3.26
N TYR A 207 -7.25 17.33 -3.88
CA TYR A 207 -7.30 17.09 -5.33
C TYR A 207 -8.56 16.36 -5.79
N THR A 208 -9.36 15.81 -4.87
CA THR A 208 -10.59 15.09 -5.22
C THR A 208 -11.74 16.08 -5.43
N LYS A 209 -12.41 15.93 -6.58
CA LYS A 209 -13.61 16.70 -6.91
C LYS A 209 -14.83 15.80 -6.81
N GLY A 210 -15.61 15.93 -5.75
CA GLY A 210 -16.85 15.18 -5.60
C GLY A 210 -16.78 14.06 -4.57
N THR A 211 -17.61 13.03 -4.74
CA THR A 211 -17.76 11.93 -3.79
C THR A 211 -16.68 10.88 -4.00
N MET A 212 -15.85 10.66 -2.99
CA MET A 212 -14.85 9.60 -2.97
C MET A 212 -15.48 8.26 -2.60
N ASN A 213 -15.11 7.20 -3.33
CA ASN A 213 -15.41 5.83 -2.92
C ASN A 213 -14.12 5.19 -2.38
N TRP A 214 -13.64 5.66 -1.24
CA TRP A 214 -12.40 5.25 -0.59
C TRP A 214 -12.68 4.70 0.81
N GLN A 215 -11.96 3.66 1.22
CA GLN A 215 -12.12 3.03 2.53
C GLN A 215 -10.77 2.80 3.19
N GLN A 216 -10.66 3.15 4.48
CA GLN A 216 -9.50 2.80 5.29
C GLN A 216 -9.56 1.31 5.64
N ALA A 217 -8.50 0.59 5.26
CA ALA A 217 -8.38 -0.84 5.50
C ALA A 217 -6.92 -1.29 5.43
N PHE A 218 -6.66 -2.52 5.82
CA PHE A 218 -5.43 -3.25 5.59
C PHE A 218 -5.75 -4.74 5.41
N ILE A 219 -4.76 -5.57 5.06
CA ILE A 219 -4.98 -7.00 4.83
C ILE A 219 -4.11 -7.83 5.76
N ILE A 220 -4.67 -8.95 6.24
CA ILE A 220 -3.94 -10.02 6.92
C ILE A 220 -3.94 -11.23 6.00
N ILE A 221 -2.76 -11.85 5.80
CA ILE A 221 -2.61 -13.12 5.11
C ILE A 221 -2.12 -14.15 6.12
N GLU A 222 -2.79 -15.30 6.17
CA GLU A 222 -2.39 -16.45 6.99
C GLU A 222 -2.20 -17.67 6.09
N GLU A 223 -1.00 -18.27 6.18
CA GLU A 223 -0.64 -19.47 5.42
C GLU A 223 -0.44 -20.66 6.36
N ILE A 224 -1.18 -21.74 6.14
CA ILE A 224 -1.07 -23.00 6.88
C ILE A 224 -0.95 -24.16 5.86
N GLY A 225 0.24 -24.70 5.72
CA GLY A 225 0.53 -25.70 4.68
C GLY A 225 0.29 -25.15 3.29
N THR A 226 -0.70 -25.69 2.58
CA THR A 226 -1.07 -25.23 1.23
C THR A 226 -2.24 -24.23 1.23
N ASN A 227 -2.86 -24.01 2.38
CA ASN A 227 -4.02 -23.13 2.51
C ASN A 227 -3.59 -21.69 2.77
N VAL A 228 -4.18 -20.76 2.04
CA VAL A 228 -3.96 -19.31 2.19
C VAL A 228 -5.28 -18.64 2.46
N GLN A 229 -5.37 -17.96 3.59
CA GLN A 229 -6.50 -17.09 3.94
C GLN A 229 -6.06 -15.63 3.79
N VAL A 230 -6.84 -14.85 3.05
CA VAL A 230 -6.69 -13.39 2.93
C VAL A 230 -7.89 -12.74 3.58
N THR A 231 -7.65 -11.90 4.57
CA THR A 231 -8.70 -11.20 5.32
C THR A 231 -8.51 -9.70 5.18
N LEU A 232 -9.49 -9.03 4.59
CA LEU A 232 -9.57 -7.58 4.51
C LEU A 232 -10.12 -7.05 5.83
N ILE A 233 -9.40 -6.15 6.49
CA ILE A 233 -9.74 -5.53 7.76
C ILE A 233 -10.09 -4.06 7.51
N ASN A 234 -11.37 -3.73 7.60
CA ASN A 234 -11.82 -2.34 7.50
C ASN A 234 -11.61 -1.62 8.83
N LEU A 235 -11.22 -0.35 8.75
CA LEU A 235 -11.18 0.53 9.91
C LEU A 235 -12.52 1.26 10.04
N GLU A 236 -12.95 1.44 11.28
CA GLU A 236 -14.09 2.29 11.61
C GLU A 236 -13.69 3.78 11.51
N LYS A 237 -14.68 4.67 11.47
CA LYS A 237 -14.44 6.12 11.38
C LYS A 237 -13.57 6.69 12.49
N ASP A 238 -13.55 6.03 13.64
CA ASP A 238 -12.73 6.42 14.79
C ASP A 238 -11.30 5.84 14.73
N GLY A 239 -10.95 5.13 13.65
CA GLY A 239 -9.65 4.51 13.44
C GLY A 239 -9.49 3.14 14.13
N THR A 240 -10.53 2.62 14.80
CA THR A 240 -10.49 1.28 15.41
C THR A 240 -10.92 0.21 14.42
N PHE A 241 -10.63 -1.06 14.73
CA PHE A 241 -11.01 -2.21 13.92
C PHE A 241 -11.13 -3.49 14.75
N VAL A 242 -11.70 -4.54 14.16
CA VAL A 242 -11.88 -5.83 14.80
C VAL A 242 -11.11 -6.91 14.03
N VAL A 243 -10.32 -7.71 14.78
CA VAL A 243 -9.65 -8.91 14.25
C VAL A 243 -9.96 -10.09 15.17
N SER A 244 -10.47 -11.18 14.62
CA SER A 244 -10.81 -12.41 15.37
C SER A 244 -11.66 -12.13 16.61
N GLY A 245 -12.67 -11.25 16.50
CA GLY A 245 -13.59 -10.92 17.59
C GLY A 245 -13.01 -9.99 18.67
N LYS A 246 -11.79 -9.51 18.50
CA LYS A 246 -11.15 -8.55 19.41
C LYS A 246 -11.05 -7.18 18.75
N ARG A 247 -11.48 -6.13 19.48
CA ARG A 247 -11.29 -4.74 19.03
C ARG A 247 -9.86 -4.28 19.29
N TYR A 248 -9.29 -3.61 18.33
CA TYR A 248 -7.96 -2.98 18.36
C TYR A 248 -8.05 -1.49 18.11
N GLY A 249 -7.05 -0.78 18.62
CA GLY A 249 -6.91 0.66 18.46
C GLY A 249 -7.60 1.46 19.57
N ARG A 250 -7.24 2.74 19.61
CA ARG A 250 -7.90 3.78 20.42
C ARG A 250 -8.74 4.63 19.48
N ALA A 251 -9.95 4.97 19.90
CA ALA A 251 -10.78 5.93 19.19
C ALA A 251 -10.12 7.33 19.16
N ARG A 252 -10.44 8.08 18.11
CA ARG A 252 -10.03 9.48 17.95
C ARG A 252 -10.53 10.36 19.07
#